data_2b0160821fd5641edb719a53716c5a1a
#
_entry.id   2b0160821fd5641edb719a53716c5a1a
#
_cell.length_a   1.000
_cell.length_b   1.000
_cell.length_c   1.000
_cell.angle_alpha   90.00
_cell.angle_beta   90.00
_cell.angle_gamma   90.00
#
_symmetry.space_group_name_H-M   'P 1'
#
loop_
_entity.id
_entity.type
_entity.pdbx_description
1 polymer ?
#
loop_
_entity_poly.entity_id
_entity_poly.type
_entity_poly.pdbx_seq_one_letter_code
_entity_poly.pdbx_strand_id
1 'polypeptide(L)'
;MTLATLVYLLVVLAPVSLLLTLLAHAAVFIVLSPRRTGDAPVLPITVLKPVKGAEPGLYENLASLARQDHLAYEILVAAEDARDPALEIARRVQEDFPHVSIRIHPGARAFGLNPKVNLLAALFDRARYDAVLISDSNVRVGPEYLGEMAAEMADPAVGLVTNIVVGEGEGLGALLERLHLNSFVAAATSLARVAAGRACVIGKSMLLRRSDLERLGGLYEVRNLLAEDFAIGRMYEVAGFRVALSPYLVRCVNDGWTVERFLNRHVRWAQMRRRIAPGAYLGELLLNPVLWITLATAALWSTRPGRDLRLAAVAAAGVAVKVASDALVSRRLRGSLPRPFEILVMPFKDLAMAAVWLVACFRRRVSWRGNELRIEEGGRLAPAEARSVEIAEAT
;
A
#
# COMPACT_ATOMS: atom_id res chain seq x y z
N MET A 1 -12.46 -35.97 -0.95
CA MET A 1 -11.12 -35.83 -1.54
C MET A 1 -10.22 -36.85 -0.84
N THR A 2 -9.55 -37.73 -1.57
CA THR A 2 -8.63 -38.72 -0.98
C THR A 2 -7.33 -38.04 -0.53
N LEU A 3 -6.61 -38.65 0.43
CA LEU A 3 -5.29 -38.15 0.86
C LEU A 3 -4.30 -38.06 -0.33
N ALA A 4 -4.32 -39.04 -1.23
CA ALA A 4 -3.49 -39.04 -2.43
C ALA A 4 -3.79 -37.85 -3.35
N THR A 5 -5.09 -37.51 -3.54
CA THR A 5 -5.49 -36.32 -4.32
C THR A 5 -4.99 -35.02 -3.68
N LEU A 6 -5.07 -34.90 -2.34
CA LEU A 6 -4.57 -33.72 -1.62
C LEU A 6 -3.05 -33.57 -1.80
N VAL A 7 -2.29 -34.67 -1.59
CA VAL A 7 -0.82 -34.66 -1.76
C VAL A 7 -0.45 -34.24 -3.18
N TYR A 8 -1.12 -34.80 -4.19
CA TYR A 8 -0.87 -34.44 -5.60
C TYR A 8 -1.12 -32.95 -5.86
N LEU A 9 -2.24 -32.40 -5.36
CA LEU A 9 -2.55 -30.97 -5.50
C LEU A 9 -1.46 -30.09 -4.88
N LEU A 10 -1.00 -30.41 -3.67
CA LEU A 10 0.04 -29.63 -2.99
C LEU A 10 1.39 -29.68 -3.76
N VAL A 11 1.73 -30.84 -4.29
CA VAL A 11 2.97 -31.04 -5.10
C VAL A 11 2.92 -30.25 -6.40
N VAL A 12 1.75 -30.10 -7.03
CA VAL A 12 1.57 -29.27 -8.23
C VAL A 12 1.54 -27.77 -7.88
N LEU A 13 0.88 -27.39 -6.79
CA LEU A 13 0.77 -25.97 -6.38
C LEU A 13 2.12 -25.36 -6.01
N ALA A 14 3.05 -26.11 -5.43
CA ALA A 14 4.36 -25.58 -5.03
C ALA A 14 5.17 -25.00 -6.22
N PRO A 15 5.46 -25.73 -7.31
CA PRO A 15 6.18 -25.16 -8.44
C PRO A 15 5.36 -24.13 -9.23
N VAL A 16 4.04 -24.27 -9.32
CA VAL A 16 3.17 -23.28 -9.95
C VAL A 16 3.24 -21.95 -9.20
N SER A 17 3.15 -21.97 -7.87
CA SER A 17 3.28 -20.79 -7.03
C SER A 17 4.67 -20.13 -7.17
N LEU A 18 5.73 -20.92 -7.20
CA LEU A 18 7.08 -20.42 -7.42
C LEU A 18 7.20 -19.73 -8.78
N LEU A 19 6.71 -20.36 -9.84
CA LEU A 19 6.74 -19.80 -11.20
C LEU A 19 5.96 -18.46 -11.24
N LEU A 20 4.74 -18.40 -10.70
CA LEU A 20 3.93 -17.18 -10.66
C LEU A 20 4.62 -16.08 -9.88
N THR A 21 5.29 -16.42 -8.78
CA THR A 21 6.07 -15.45 -7.99
C THR A 21 7.26 -14.91 -8.79
N LEU A 22 7.98 -15.76 -9.50
CA LEU A 22 9.09 -15.33 -10.36
C LEU A 22 8.61 -14.43 -11.51
N LEU A 23 7.46 -14.74 -12.11
CA LEU A 23 6.83 -13.88 -13.14
C LEU A 23 6.42 -12.52 -12.54
N ALA A 24 5.87 -12.51 -11.32
CA ALA A 24 5.52 -11.27 -10.62
C ALA A 24 6.78 -10.44 -10.29
N HIS A 25 7.89 -11.09 -9.91
CA HIS A 25 9.17 -10.42 -9.71
C HIS A 25 9.73 -9.85 -11.02
N ALA A 26 9.64 -10.59 -12.14
CA ALA A 26 10.04 -10.10 -13.45
C ALA A 26 9.23 -8.84 -13.86
N ALA A 27 7.93 -8.81 -13.53
CA ALA A 27 7.08 -7.65 -13.80
C ALA A 27 7.57 -6.37 -13.11
N VAL A 28 8.22 -6.45 -11.93
CA VAL A 28 8.84 -5.29 -11.26
C VAL A 28 9.92 -4.67 -12.15
N PHE A 29 10.78 -5.49 -12.75
CA PHE A 29 11.84 -4.99 -13.65
C PHE A 29 11.27 -4.36 -14.91
N ILE A 30 10.15 -4.89 -15.44
CA ILE A 30 9.46 -4.32 -16.60
C ILE A 30 8.88 -2.95 -16.25
N VAL A 31 8.17 -2.83 -15.12
CA VAL A 31 7.55 -1.56 -14.69
C VAL A 31 8.61 -0.50 -14.38
N LEU A 32 9.74 -0.91 -13.78
CA LEU A 32 10.84 -0.01 -13.43
C LEU A 32 11.85 0.23 -14.56
N SER A 33 11.54 -0.19 -15.78
CA SER A 33 12.38 0.14 -16.93
C SER A 33 12.32 1.65 -17.19
N PRO A 34 13.46 2.31 -17.47
CA PRO A 34 13.50 3.72 -17.76
C PRO A 34 12.54 4.07 -18.90
N ARG A 35 11.71 5.08 -18.68
CA ARG A 35 10.86 5.67 -19.72
C ARG A 35 11.51 7.00 -20.13
N ARG A 36 11.44 7.33 -21.40
CA ARG A 36 11.78 8.67 -21.85
C ARG A 36 10.65 9.59 -21.42
N THR A 37 10.87 10.38 -20.41
CA THR A 37 10.06 11.55 -20.12
C THR A 37 10.57 12.68 -21.03
N GLY A 38 9.73 13.17 -21.91
CA GLY A 38 10.00 14.43 -22.64
C GLY A 38 9.95 15.61 -21.67
N ASP A 39 10.33 16.80 -22.14
CA ASP A 39 10.13 18.04 -21.40
C ASP A 39 8.63 18.21 -21.10
N ALA A 40 8.24 17.88 -19.88
CA ALA A 40 6.86 18.05 -19.46
C ALA A 40 6.60 19.53 -19.11
N PRO A 41 5.43 20.08 -19.48
CA PRO A 41 5.06 21.42 -19.04
C PRO A 41 4.99 21.45 -17.51
N VAL A 42 5.33 22.60 -16.92
CA VAL A 42 5.22 22.80 -15.47
C VAL A 42 3.76 22.69 -15.08
N LEU A 43 3.42 21.63 -14.35
CA LEU A 43 2.09 21.39 -13.80
C LEU A 43 2.05 21.91 -12.35
N PRO A 44 1.29 22.98 -12.03
CA PRO A 44 1.16 23.44 -10.65
C PRO A 44 0.45 22.39 -9.78
N ILE A 45 1.04 22.04 -8.62
CA ILE A 45 0.57 20.93 -7.78
C ILE A 45 0.25 21.40 -6.36
N THR A 46 -0.92 21.03 -5.85
CA THR A 46 -1.23 21.10 -4.41
C THR A 46 -1.00 19.74 -3.76
N VAL A 47 -0.07 19.66 -2.81
CA VAL A 47 0.20 18.44 -2.03
C VAL A 47 -0.70 18.42 -0.80
N LEU A 48 -1.52 17.38 -0.63
CA LEU A 48 -2.36 17.16 0.54
C LEU A 48 -1.70 16.15 1.48
N LYS A 49 -1.42 16.56 2.70
CA LYS A 49 -0.70 15.79 3.70
C LYS A 49 -1.54 15.62 4.98
N PRO A 50 -2.45 14.64 5.05
CA PRO A 50 -3.15 14.30 6.28
C PRO A 50 -2.17 13.65 7.27
N VAL A 51 -2.05 14.22 8.47
CA VAL A 51 -1.14 13.75 9.53
C VAL A 51 -1.90 13.35 10.80
N LYS A 52 -1.28 12.52 11.65
CA LYS A 52 -1.80 12.16 12.97
C LYS A 52 -0.66 11.71 13.88
N GLY A 53 -0.48 12.42 14.99
CA GLY A 53 0.55 12.13 15.99
C GLY A 53 1.98 12.43 15.50
N ALA A 54 2.90 12.52 16.44
CA ALA A 54 4.32 12.71 16.16
C ALA A 54 4.97 11.37 15.79
N GLU A 55 4.66 10.85 14.58
CA GLU A 55 5.29 9.62 14.10
C GLU A 55 6.80 9.84 13.89
N PRO A 56 7.65 8.83 14.20
CA PRO A 56 9.08 8.92 13.92
C PRO A 56 9.34 9.25 12.44
N GLY A 57 10.27 10.18 12.18
CA GLY A 57 10.62 10.61 10.83
C GLY A 57 9.61 11.54 10.15
N LEU A 58 8.55 12.03 10.84
CA LEU A 58 7.54 12.91 10.26
C LEU A 58 8.16 14.23 9.75
N TYR A 59 9.12 14.81 10.49
CA TYR A 59 9.83 16.01 10.05
C TYR A 59 10.51 15.80 8.70
N GLU A 60 11.33 14.75 8.55
CA GLU A 60 12.05 14.45 7.32
C GLU A 60 11.11 14.11 6.16
N ASN A 61 9.97 13.47 6.45
CA ASN A 61 8.96 13.16 5.46
C ASN A 61 8.29 14.43 4.92
N LEU A 62 7.97 15.40 5.79
CA LEU A 62 7.45 16.71 5.39
C LEU A 62 8.53 17.55 4.69
N ALA A 63 9.74 17.61 5.26
CA ALA A 63 10.87 18.34 4.69
C ALA A 63 11.26 17.81 3.30
N SER A 64 11.09 16.51 3.02
CA SER A 64 11.35 15.93 1.70
C SER A 64 10.41 16.50 0.62
N LEU A 65 9.19 16.86 0.99
CA LEU A 65 8.25 17.55 0.10
C LEU A 65 8.56 19.05 -0.02
N ALA A 66 9.16 19.67 1.00
CA ALA A 66 9.59 21.06 0.93
C ALA A 66 10.88 21.26 0.12
N ARG A 67 11.63 20.18 -0.18
CA ARG A 67 12.87 20.18 -0.98
C ARG A 67 12.65 19.78 -2.43
N GLN A 68 11.47 20.03 -3.00
CA GLN A 68 11.18 19.64 -4.37
C GLN A 68 11.77 20.64 -5.39
N ASP A 69 12.40 20.11 -6.44
CA ASP A 69 12.81 20.87 -7.62
C ASP A 69 11.61 21.06 -8.56
N HIS A 70 10.59 21.81 -8.09
CA HIS A 70 9.38 22.06 -8.85
C HIS A 70 8.95 23.51 -8.71
N LEU A 71 8.69 24.18 -9.84
CA LEU A 71 8.52 25.63 -9.87
C LEU A 71 7.22 26.13 -9.22
N ALA A 72 6.15 25.34 -9.27
CA ALA A 72 4.85 25.78 -8.81
C ALA A 72 4.15 24.69 -7.97
N TYR A 73 4.30 24.76 -6.66
CA TYR A 73 3.56 23.86 -5.76
C TYR A 73 3.28 24.51 -4.40
N GLU A 74 2.35 23.91 -3.68
CA GLU A 74 2.07 24.20 -2.28
C GLU A 74 1.84 22.91 -1.50
N ILE A 75 2.00 22.97 -0.18
CA ILE A 75 1.77 21.84 0.74
C ILE A 75 0.70 22.23 1.74
N LEU A 76 -0.39 21.45 1.79
CA LEU A 76 -1.45 21.59 2.77
C LEU A 76 -1.35 20.44 3.78
N VAL A 77 -1.16 20.78 5.06
CA VAL A 77 -1.07 19.80 6.15
C VAL A 77 -2.32 19.91 7.03
N ALA A 78 -2.96 18.79 7.36
CA ALA A 78 -4.06 18.78 8.31
C ALA A 78 -3.98 17.62 9.30
N ALA A 79 -4.41 17.89 10.54
CA ALA A 79 -4.68 16.89 11.56
C ALA A 79 -6.12 17.06 12.09
N GLU A 80 -6.69 15.96 12.60
CA GLU A 80 -8.07 15.94 13.12
C GLU A 80 -8.25 16.83 14.35
N ASP A 81 -7.28 16.74 15.29
CA ASP A 81 -7.24 17.55 16.50
C ASP A 81 -6.31 18.76 16.28
N ALA A 82 -6.79 19.95 16.67
CA ALA A 82 -5.98 21.17 16.63
C ALA A 82 -4.75 21.13 17.57
N ARG A 83 -4.76 20.23 18.53
CA ARG A 83 -3.64 19.99 19.48
C ARG A 83 -2.76 18.81 19.05
N ASP A 84 -2.97 18.22 17.89
CA ASP A 84 -2.18 17.10 17.43
C ASP A 84 -0.69 17.50 17.32
N PRO A 85 0.24 16.76 17.97
CA PRO A 85 1.67 17.10 17.97
C PRO A 85 2.30 17.08 16.57
N ALA A 86 1.66 16.44 15.59
CA ALA A 86 2.10 16.50 14.19
C ALA A 86 2.08 17.92 13.62
N LEU A 87 1.15 18.78 14.10
CA LEU A 87 1.04 20.16 13.64
C LEU A 87 2.22 21.02 14.08
N GLU A 88 2.79 20.74 15.27
CA GLU A 88 4.01 21.43 15.72
C GLU A 88 5.21 21.07 14.85
N ILE A 89 5.33 19.80 14.49
CA ILE A 89 6.36 19.35 13.54
C ILE A 89 6.18 20.03 12.18
N ALA A 90 4.92 20.17 11.71
CA ALA A 90 4.63 20.84 10.45
C ALA A 90 4.99 22.34 10.50
N ARG A 91 4.78 23.05 11.65
CA ARG A 91 5.20 24.45 11.83
C ARG A 91 6.71 24.59 11.75
N ARG A 92 7.47 23.70 12.39
CA ARG A 92 8.93 23.70 12.28
C ARG A 92 9.40 23.56 10.85
N VAL A 93 8.80 22.65 10.06
CA VAL A 93 9.13 22.54 8.63
C VAL A 93 8.74 23.81 7.86
N GLN A 94 7.61 24.45 8.18
CA GLN A 94 7.20 25.73 7.58
C GLN A 94 8.21 26.83 7.87
N GLU A 95 8.75 26.90 9.09
CA GLU A 95 9.77 27.87 9.51
C GLU A 95 11.12 27.61 8.81
N ASP A 96 11.53 26.34 8.69
CA ASP A 96 12.82 25.95 8.08
C ASP A 96 12.80 26.12 6.54
N PHE A 97 11.61 26.13 5.92
CA PHE A 97 11.42 26.27 4.46
C PHE A 97 10.50 27.46 4.09
N PRO A 98 10.89 28.72 4.45
CA PRO A 98 10.02 29.89 4.27
C PRO A 98 9.75 30.25 2.81
N HIS A 99 10.51 29.71 1.88
CA HIS A 99 10.31 29.91 0.43
C HIS A 99 9.25 28.98 -0.17
N VAL A 100 8.78 27.97 0.58
CA VAL A 100 7.73 27.03 0.15
C VAL A 100 6.40 27.42 0.76
N SER A 101 5.34 27.44 -0.03
CA SER A 101 3.98 27.69 0.47
C SER A 101 3.48 26.47 1.25
N ILE A 102 3.71 26.45 2.56
CA ILE A 102 3.18 25.44 3.47
C ILE A 102 2.04 26.05 4.28
N ARG A 103 0.85 25.45 4.22
CA ARG A 103 -0.32 25.89 4.97
C ARG A 103 -0.82 24.79 5.89
N ILE A 104 -1.01 25.10 7.17
CA ILE A 104 -1.40 24.18 8.23
C ILE A 104 -2.86 24.42 8.60
N HIS A 105 -3.68 23.38 8.52
CA HIS A 105 -5.11 23.41 8.76
C HIS A 105 -5.47 22.46 9.91
N PRO A 106 -5.67 22.96 11.13
CA PRO A 106 -6.16 22.16 12.23
C PRO A 106 -7.65 21.88 12.07
N GLY A 107 -8.05 20.66 12.44
CA GLY A 107 -9.43 20.19 12.39
C GLY A 107 -9.78 19.44 11.11
N ALA A 108 -10.68 18.47 11.26
CA ALA A 108 -11.30 17.74 10.16
C ALA A 108 -12.77 18.16 10.02
N ARG A 109 -13.28 18.05 8.81
CA ARG A 109 -14.72 18.16 8.56
C ARG A 109 -15.34 16.80 8.86
N ALA A 110 -16.39 16.73 9.67
CA ALA A 110 -17.22 15.53 9.80
C ALA A 110 -17.93 15.28 8.47
N PHE A 111 -17.40 14.33 7.68
CA PHE A 111 -17.82 14.09 6.30
C PHE A 111 -18.27 12.63 6.09
N GLY A 112 -17.63 11.69 6.80
CA GLY A 112 -17.92 10.27 6.75
C GLY A 112 -17.19 9.46 7.82
N LEU A 113 -17.28 8.14 7.71
CA LEU A 113 -16.65 7.22 8.66
C LEU A 113 -15.14 7.02 8.41
N ASN A 114 -14.63 7.45 7.25
CA ASN A 114 -13.20 7.38 6.96
C ASN A 114 -12.48 8.64 7.46
N PRO A 115 -11.66 8.57 8.56
CA PRO A 115 -11.01 9.76 9.12
C PRO A 115 -9.99 10.39 8.15
N LYS A 116 -9.37 9.61 7.26
CA LYS A 116 -8.45 10.16 6.25
C LYS A 116 -9.22 10.98 5.21
N VAL A 117 -10.36 10.49 4.74
CA VAL A 117 -11.20 11.22 3.78
C VAL A 117 -11.76 12.50 4.41
N ASN A 118 -12.08 12.49 5.70
CA ASN A 118 -12.52 13.71 6.42
C ASN A 118 -11.44 14.81 6.38
N LEU A 119 -10.15 14.43 6.58
CA LEU A 119 -9.02 15.36 6.45
C LEU A 119 -8.80 15.79 5.00
N LEU A 120 -8.86 14.85 4.06
CA LEU A 120 -8.71 15.17 2.64
C LEU A 120 -9.78 16.12 2.14
N ALA A 121 -11.05 15.95 2.56
CA ALA A 121 -12.14 16.85 2.18
C ALA A 121 -11.87 18.29 2.67
N ALA A 122 -11.38 18.45 3.91
CA ALA A 122 -11.03 19.76 4.44
C ALA A 122 -9.87 20.44 3.69
N LEU A 123 -8.90 19.64 3.19
CA LEU A 123 -7.77 20.15 2.40
C LEU A 123 -8.13 20.39 0.93
N PHE A 124 -8.98 19.55 0.38
CA PHE A 124 -9.40 19.60 -1.03
C PHE A 124 -10.08 20.92 -1.38
N ASP A 125 -10.97 21.40 -0.49
CA ASP A 125 -11.66 22.68 -0.64
C ASP A 125 -10.69 23.89 -0.62
N ARG A 126 -9.47 23.69 -0.09
CA ARG A 126 -8.43 24.72 0.06
C ARG A 126 -7.32 24.64 -0.97
N ALA A 127 -7.33 23.60 -1.79
CA ALA A 127 -6.32 23.40 -2.83
C ALA A 127 -6.35 24.55 -3.85
N ARG A 128 -5.19 25.18 -4.06
CA ARG A 128 -5.03 26.27 -5.02
C ARG A 128 -5.03 25.78 -6.45
N TYR A 129 -4.42 24.62 -6.68
CA TYR A 129 -4.21 24.09 -8.02
C TYR A 129 -5.15 22.92 -8.33
N ASP A 130 -5.43 22.71 -9.62
CA ASP A 130 -6.28 21.59 -10.05
C ASP A 130 -5.59 20.23 -9.93
N ALA A 131 -4.27 20.19 -10.17
CA ALA A 131 -3.51 18.98 -9.90
C ALA A 131 -3.28 18.83 -8.39
N VAL A 132 -3.81 17.75 -7.80
CA VAL A 132 -3.79 17.48 -6.38
C VAL A 132 -3.05 16.17 -6.14
N LEU A 133 -2.02 16.22 -5.28
CA LEU A 133 -1.23 15.08 -4.86
C LEU A 133 -1.58 14.69 -3.43
N ILE A 134 -2.24 13.56 -3.25
CA ILE A 134 -2.49 12.96 -1.93
C ILE A 134 -1.26 12.16 -1.51
N SER A 135 -0.68 12.47 -0.33
CA SER A 135 0.49 11.79 0.20
C SER A 135 0.35 11.51 1.70
N ASP A 136 0.51 10.25 2.12
CA ASP A 136 0.44 9.86 3.54
C ASP A 136 1.61 10.44 4.37
N SER A 137 1.44 10.53 5.70
CA SER A 137 2.41 11.10 6.65
C SER A 137 3.80 10.45 6.62
N ASN A 138 3.85 9.13 6.36
CA ASN A 138 5.08 8.35 6.36
C ASN A 138 5.73 8.17 4.98
N VAL A 139 5.40 9.04 4.04
CA VAL A 139 6.00 9.08 2.70
C VAL A 139 7.17 10.05 2.67
N ARG A 140 8.31 9.56 2.16
CA ARG A 140 9.54 10.33 1.89
C ARG A 140 9.91 10.20 0.41
N VAL A 141 10.32 11.30 -0.20
CA VAL A 141 10.58 11.41 -1.64
C VAL A 141 11.89 12.18 -1.92
N GLY A 142 12.44 12.04 -3.12
CA GLY A 142 13.55 12.85 -3.62
C GLY A 142 13.08 14.18 -4.20
N PRO A 143 14.02 15.09 -4.53
CA PRO A 143 13.68 16.42 -5.05
C PRO A 143 12.98 16.40 -6.42
N GLU A 144 13.21 15.39 -7.22
CA GLU A 144 12.66 15.22 -8.57
C GLU A 144 11.22 14.69 -8.61
N TYR A 145 10.66 14.29 -7.45
CA TYR A 145 9.40 13.55 -7.37
C TYR A 145 8.21 14.26 -8.01
N LEU A 146 7.98 15.55 -7.71
CA LEU A 146 6.85 16.28 -8.26
C LEU A 146 6.96 16.44 -9.79
N GLY A 147 8.18 16.62 -10.30
CA GLY A 147 8.46 16.67 -11.73
C GLY A 147 8.14 15.36 -12.44
N GLU A 148 8.57 14.23 -11.87
CA GLU A 148 8.28 12.89 -12.40
C GLU A 148 6.77 12.58 -12.41
N MET A 149 6.05 12.97 -11.35
CA MET A 149 4.60 12.81 -11.28
C MET A 149 3.88 13.70 -12.32
N ALA A 150 4.33 14.95 -12.50
CA ALA A 150 3.79 15.88 -13.48
C ALA A 150 4.01 15.36 -14.92
N ALA A 151 5.18 14.78 -15.20
CA ALA A 151 5.50 14.21 -16.51
C ALA A 151 4.54 13.05 -16.89
N GLU A 152 4.21 12.16 -15.94
CA GLU A 152 3.21 11.09 -16.19
C GLU A 152 1.80 11.65 -16.43
N MET A 153 1.45 12.79 -15.82
CA MET A 153 0.15 13.47 -15.97
C MET A 153 0.06 14.31 -17.26
N ALA A 154 1.16 14.51 -17.97
CA ALA A 154 1.17 15.27 -19.22
C ALA A 154 0.34 14.60 -20.33
N ASP A 155 0.19 13.28 -20.31
CA ASP A 155 -0.72 12.57 -21.19
C ASP A 155 -2.18 12.84 -20.75
N PRO A 156 -3.02 13.46 -21.59
CA PRO A 156 -4.41 13.78 -21.24
C PRO A 156 -5.29 12.55 -20.96
N ALA A 157 -4.91 11.38 -21.46
CA ALA A 157 -5.59 10.11 -21.15
C ALA A 157 -5.35 9.64 -19.70
N VAL A 158 -4.30 10.16 -19.03
CA VAL A 158 -3.99 9.84 -17.64
C VAL A 158 -4.80 10.71 -16.69
N GLY A 159 -5.71 10.10 -15.96
CA GLY A 159 -6.50 10.79 -14.93
C GLY A 159 -5.88 10.71 -13.54
N LEU A 160 -5.15 9.61 -13.24
CA LEU A 160 -4.52 9.37 -11.95
C LEU A 160 -3.13 8.73 -12.13
N VAL A 161 -2.17 9.20 -11.35
CA VAL A 161 -0.81 8.63 -11.25
C VAL A 161 -0.58 8.11 -9.85
N THR A 162 -0.06 6.88 -9.73
CA THR A 162 0.35 6.26 -8.46
C THR A 162 1.75 5.65 -8.60
N ASN A 163 2.32 5.16 -7.49
CA ASN A 163 3.71 4.71 -7.44
C ASN A 163 3.85 3.33 -6.81
N ILE A 164 4.96 2.65 -7.14
CA ILE A 164 5.44 1.53 -6.34
C ILE A 164 6.01 2.07 -5.02
N VAL A 165 5.60 1.44 -3.93
CA VAL A 165 6.00 1.81 -2.57
C VAL A 165 7.18 0.95 -2.12
N VAL A 166 8.25 1.59 -1.69
CA VAL A 166 9.44 0.94 -1.11
C VAL A 166 9.38 1.07 0.40
N GLY A 167 9.40 -0.04 1.12
CA GLY A 167 9.43 -0.05 2.57
C GLY A 167 10.81 0.31 3.11
N GLU A 168 10.84 1.21 4.10
CA GLU A 168 12.02 1.57 4.90
C GLU A 168 11.67 1.60 6.39
N GLY A 169 12.68 1.66 7.24
CA GLY A 169 12.53 1.81 8.68
C GLY A 169 13.32 0.79 9.49
N GLU A 170 13.49 1.11 10.78
CA GLU A 170 14.24 0.31 11.75
C GLU A 170 13.32 -0.28 12.81
N GLY A 171 13.70 -1.45 13.36
CA GLY A 171 12.91 -2.25 14.28
C GLY A 171 12.32 -3.51 13.64
N LEU A 172 11.89 -4.48 14.45
CA LEU A 172 11.49 -5.80 13.96
C LEU A 172 10.19 -5.75 13.13
N GLY A 173 9.20 -4.97 13.55
CA GLY A 173 7.98 -4.78 12.78
C GLY A 173 8.23 -4.02 11.48
N ALA A 174 9.09 -3.00 11.50
CA ALA A 174 9.52 -2.27 10.31
C ALA A 174 10.30 -3.16 9.34
N LEU A 175 11.11 -4.09 9.86
CA LEU A 175 11.81 -5.10 9.04
C LEU A 175 10.80 -5.99 8.30
N LEU A 176 9.82 -6.55 8.98
CA LEU A 176 8.80 -7.40 8.36
C LEU A 176 8.00 -6.63 7.30
N GLU A 177 7.62 -5.37 7.60
CA GLU A 177 6.93 -4.48 6.67
C GLU A 177 7.79 -4.20 5.44
N ARG A 178 9.06 -3.85 5.63
CA ARG A 178 10.01 -3.58 4.56
C ARG A 178 10.22 -4.80 3.66
N LEU A 179 10.40 -5.99 4.24
CA LEU A 179 10.53 -7.22 3.49
C LEU A 179 9.27 -7.55 2.69
N HIS A 180 8.09 -7.28 3.24
CA HIS A 180 6.83 -7.53 2.56
C HIS A 180 6.54 -6.52 1.44
N LEU A 181 6.74 -5.23 1.68
CA LEU A 181 6.57 -4.18 0.66
C LEU A 181 7.55 -4.36 -0.50
N ASN A 182 8.83 -4.67 -0.20
CA ASN A 182 9.92 -4.77 -1.18
C ASN A 182 10.03 -6.15 -1.87
N SER A 183 9.06 -7.01 -1.68
CA SER A 183 8.93 -8.27 -2.41
C SER A 183 7.50 -8.44 -2.90
N PHE A 184 6.60 -8.92 -2.06
CA PHE A 184 5.24 -9.29 -2.43
C PHE A 184 4.41 -8.11 -2.97
N VAL A 185 4.35 -6.97 -2.24
CA VAL A 185 3.48 -5.86 -2.63
C VAL A 185 3.95 -5.23 -3.94
N ALA A 186 5.26 -4.98 -4.08
CA ALA A 186 5.83 -4.46 -5.32
C ALA A 186 5.60 -5.43 -6.49
N ALA A 187 5.77 -6.74 -6.27
CA ALA A 187 5.55 -7.76 -7.28
C ALA A 187 4.08 -7.88 -7.70
N ALA A 188 3.15 -7.93 -6.73
CA ALA A 188 1.73 -8.05 -7.00
C ALA A 188 1.18 -6.84 -7.77
N THR A 189 1.57 -5.61 -7.37
CA THR A 189 1.18 -4.38 -8.07
C THR A 189 1.75 -4.31 -9.48
N SER A 190 3.00 -4.73 -9.66
CA SER A 190 3.65 -4.78 -10.98
C SER A 190 3.03 -5.84 -11.88
N LEU A 191 2.73 -7.03 -11.34
CA LEU A 191 2.06 -8.09 -12.08
C LEU A 191 0.67 -7.66 -12.56
N ALA A 192 -0.12 -7.01 -11.69
CA ALA A 192 -1.43 -6.46 -12.06
C ALA A 192 -1.31 -5.47 -13.23
N ARG A 193 -0.27 -4.61 -13.22
CA ARG A 193 -0.01 -3.65 -14.30
C ARG A 193 0.38 -4.35 -15.60
N VAL A 194 1.27 -5.34 -15.54
CA VAL A 194 1.80 -6.02 -16.75
C VAL A 194 0.78 -7.00 -17.31
N ALA A 195 0.13 -7.82 -16.47
CA ALA A 195 -0.76 -8.89 -16.92
C ALA A 195 -2.18 -8.42 -17.20
N ALA A 196 -2.73 -7.47 -16.41
CA ALA A 196 -4.10 -6.98 -16.54
C ALA A 196 -4.22 -5.55 -17.08
N GLY A 197 -3.09 -4.87 -17.36
CA GLY A 197 -3.07 -3.47 -17.78
C GLY A 197 -3.53 -2.47 -16.70
N ARG A 198 -3.80 -2.93 -15.49
CA ARG A 198 -4.37 -2.12 -14.39
C ARG A 198 -3.32 -1.75 -13.36
N ALA A 199 -3.30 -0.48 -12.96
CA ALA A 199 -2.49 -0.03 -11.84
C ALA A 199 -3.29 -0.17 -10.53
N CYS A 200 -2.75 -0.92 -9.57
CA CYS A 200 -3.29 -0.93 -8.22
C CYS A 200 -2.91 0.39 -7.53
N VAL A 201 -3.90 1.22 -7.23
CA VAL A 201 -3.66 2.48 -6.53
C VAL A 201 -3.37 2.21 -5.06
N ILE A 202 -2.28 2.78 -4.57
CA ILE A 202 -1.88 2.73 -3.16
C ILE A 202 -1.90 4.16 -2.63
N GLY A 203 -2.69 4.42 -1.59
CA GLY A 203 -2.95 5.74 -1.02
C GLY A 203 -1.75 6.47 -0.42
N LYS A 204 -0.53 5.94 -0.67
CA LYS A 204 0.74 6.59 -0.29
C LYS A 204 1.11 7.74 -1.21
N SER A 205 0.72 7.64 -2.49
CA SER A 205 1.01 8.64 -3.51
C SER A 205 -0.03 8.55 -4.61
N MET A 206 -0.83 9.60 -4.78
CA MET A 206 -1.89 9.69 -5.78
C MET A 206 -1.95 11.11 -6.31
N LEU A 207 -1.44 11.34 -7.53
CA LEU A 207 -1.64 12.61 -8.26
C LEU A 207 -2.86 12.47 -9.15
N LEU A 208 -3.79 13.41 -9.07
CA LEU A 208 -5.02 13.45 -9.86
C LEU A 208 -5.44 14.90 -10.16
N ARG A 209 -6.32 15.12 -11.13
CA ARG A 209 -6.98 16.42 -11.32
C ARG A 209 -8.22 16.50 -10.44
N ARG A 210 -8.31 17.58 -9.66
CA ARG A 210 -9.46 17.85 -8.77
C ARG A 210 -10.76 17.93 -9.57
N SER A 211 -10.74 18.66 -10.68
CA SER A 211 -11.89 18.82 -11.57
C SER A 211 -12.41 17.49 -12.13
N ASP A 212 -11.52 16.53 -12.42
CA ASP A 212 -11.92 15.19 -12.85
C ASP A 212 -12.59 14.42 -11.71
N LEU A 213 -11.97 14.41 -10.51
CA LEU A 213 -12.54 13.73 -9.36
C LEU A 213 -13.93 14.31 -8.98
N GLU A 214 -14.09 15.63 -8.99
CA GLU A 214 -15.36 16.32 -8.71
C GLU A 214 -16.45 15.88 -9.71
N ARG A 215 -16.14 15.79 -11.00
CA ARG A 215 -17.06 15.26 -12.03
C ARG A 215 -17.46 13.80 -11.79
N LEU A 216 -16.61 13.01 -11.14
CA LEU A 216 -16.87 11.62 -10.81
C LEU A 216 -17.62 11.44 -9.46
N GLY A 217 -18.08 12.52 -8.81
CA GLY A 217 -18.78 12.52 -7.54
C GLY A 217 -17.94 12.90 -6.33
N GLY A 218 -16.64 13.14 -6.55
CA GLY A 218 -15.72 13.67 -5.54
C GLY A 218 -15.40 12.71 -4.40
N LEU A 219 -14.85 13.26 -3.35
CA LEU A 219 -14.53 12.50 -2.11
C LEU A 219 -15.78 12.00 -1.39
N TYR A 220 -16.97 12.50 -1.76
CA TYR A 220 -18.24 12.06 -1.17
C TYR A 220 -18.49 10.56 -1.43
N GLU A 221 -18.17 10.06 -2.61
CA GLU A 221 -18.36 8.64 -2.99
C GLU A 221 -17.52 7.68 -2.13
N VAL A 222 -16.38 8.14 -1.63
CA VAL A 222 -15.43 7.30 -0.88
C VAL A 222 -15.41 7.58 0.63
N ARG A 223 -16.26 8.49 1.15
CA ARG A 223 -16.24 8.94 2.55
C ARG A 223 -16.44 7.84 3.59
N ASN A 224 -17.07 6.75 3.21
CA ASN A 224 -17.36 5.59 4.06
C ASN A 224 -16.64 4.31 3.58
N LEU A 225 -15.65 4.42 2.71
CA LEU A 225 -14.87 3.28 2.25
C LEU A 225 -13.54 3.19 2.98
N LEU A 226 -13.13 1.97 3.37
CA LEU A 226 -11.83 1.75 4.01
C LEU A 226 -10.67 1.91 3.03
N ALA A 227 -10.87 1.48 1.78
CA ALA A 227 -9.91 1.60 0.68
C ALA A 227 -10.34 2.72 -0.26
N GLU A 228 -10.30 3.96 0.22
CA GLU A 228 -10.63 5.14 -0.57
C GLU A 228 -9.75 5.28 -1.80
N ASP A 229 -8.48 4.91 -1.68
CA ASP A 229 -7.47 4.94 -2.73
C ASP A 229 -7.80 4.00 -3.89
N PHE A 230 -8.08 2.75 -3.58
CA PHE A 230 -8.52 1.77 -4.58
C PHE A 230 -9.84 2.20 -5.25
N ALA A 231 -10.79 2.70 -4.47
CA ALA A 231 -12.08 3.14 -4.99
C ALA A 231 -11.95 4.34 -5.92
N ILE A 232 -11.13 5.34 -5.57
CA ILE A 232 -10.82 6.47 -6.43
C ILE A 232 -10.18 5.97 -7.74
N GLY A 233 -9.18 5.10 -7.67
CA GLY A 233 -8.58 4.50 -8.87
C GLY A 233 -9.63 3.83 -9.78
N ARG A 234 -10.56 3.08 -9.18
CA ARG A 234 -11.67 2.45 -9.94
C ARG A 234 -12.64 3.46 -10.56
N MET A 235 -12.94 4.57 -9.87
CA MET A 235 -13.78 5.64 -10.44
C MET A 235 -13.15 6.19 -11.73
N TYR A 236 -11.84 6.45 -11.72
CA TYR A 236 -11.13 6.92 -12.92
C TYR A 236 -11.11 5.88 -14.04
N GLU A 237 -10.82 4.60 -13.73
CA GLU A 237 -10.82 3.52 -14.73
C GLU A 237 -12.21 3.33 -15.36
N VAL A 238 -13.29 3.35 -14.56
CA VAL A 238 -14.67 3.19 -15.07
C VAL A 238 -15.07 4.38 -15.95
N ALA A 239 -14.56 5.57 -15.65
CA ALA A 239 -14.77 6.76 -16.47
C ALA A 239 -13.92 6.80 -17.77
N GLY A 240 -13.12 5.76 -18.01
CA GLY A 240 -12.31 5.64 -19.22
C GLY A 240 -10.92 6.30 -19.14
N PHE A 241 -10.54 6.84 -17.98
CA PHE A 241 -9.19 7.36 -17.77
C PHE A 241 -8.19 6.22 -17.55
N ARG A 242 -6.97 6.46 -17.98
CA ARG A 242 -5.85 5.60 -17.64
C ARG A 242 -5.32 5.94 -16.25
N VAL A 243 -5.18 4.92 -15.39
CA VAL A 243 -4.42 5.01 -14.15
C VAL A 243 -2.98 4.61 -14.45
N ALA A 244 -2.04 5.53 -14.27
CA ALA A 244 -0.62 5.30 -14.53
C ALA A 244 0.10 4.82 -13.26
N LEU A 245 0.93 3.78 -13.40
CA LEU A 245 1.90 3.38 -12.40
C LEU A 245 3.25 3.96 -12.80
N SER A 246 3.66 5.02 -12.10
CA SER A 246 4.95 5.67 -12.34
C SER A 246 6.12 4.77 -11.92
N PRO A 247 7.22 4.75 -12.67
CA PRO A 247 8.45 4.06 -12.28
C PRO A 247 9.17 4.74 -11.11
N TYR A 248 8.79 5.96 -10.74
CA TYR A 248 9.34 6.64 -9.56
C TYR A 248 8.97 5.87 -8.27
N LEU A 249 9.98 5.61 -7.43
CA LEU A 249 9.82 4.84 -6.20
C LEU A 249 9.55 5.76 -5.00
N VAL A 250 8.42 5.56 -4.34
CA VAL A 250 8.05 6.30 -3.14
C VAL A 250 8.45 5.51 -1.88
N ARG A 251 9.23 6.13 -0.99
CA ARG A 251 9.68 5.49 0.25
C ARG A 251 8.62 5.62 1.34
N CYS A 252 8.23 4.48 1.92
CA CYS A 252 7.32 4.39 3.05
C CYS A 252 8.12 4.08 4.31
N VAL A 253 8.34 5.11 5.15
CA VAL A 253 9.15 5.03 6.37
C VAL A 253 8.29 4.59 7.55
N ASN A 254 8.68 3.50 8.21
CA ASN A 254 7.91 2.88 9.29
C ASN A 254 8.80 2.63 10.53
N ASP A 255 9.59 3.64 10.94
CA ASP A 255 10.49 3.53 12.08
C ASP A 255 9.78 3.18 13.38
N GLY A 256 10.40 2.32 14.19
CA GLY A 256 9.88 1.93 15.49
C GLY A 256 8.63 1.04 15.46
N TRP A 257 8.25 0.50 14.31
CA TRP A 257 7.09 -0.39 14.26
C TRP A 257 7.32 -1.69 15.02
N THR A 258 6.34 -2.04 15.85
CA THR A 258 6.26 -3.34 16.51
C THR A 258 5.74 -4.42 15.55
N VAL A 259 6.01 -5.69 15.87
CA VAL A 259 5.46 -6.84 15.15
C VAL A 259 3.92 -6.82 15.20
N GLU A 260 3.35 -6.44 16.33
CA GLU A 260 1.89 -6.31 16.49
C GLU A 260 1.30 -5.27 15.52
N ARG A 261 1.94 -4.09 15.40
CA ARG A 261 1.50 -3.04 14.46
C ARG A 261 1.55 -3.54 13.02
N PHE A 262 2.60 -4.27 12.65
CA PHE A 262 2.71 -4.93 11.34
C PHE A 262 1.57 -5.92 11.11
N LEU A 263 1.35 -6.87 12.02
CA LEU A 263 0.31 -7.89 11.89
C LEU A 263 -1.10 -7.27 11.82
N ASN A 264 -1.42 -6.33 12.70
CA ASN A 264 -2.72 -5.66 12.73
C ASN A 264 -3.00 -4.89 11.44
N ARG A 265 -1.99 -4.23 10.86
CA ARG A 265 -2.12 -3.57 9.56
C ARG A 265 -2.44 -4.57 8.45
N HIS A 266 -1.68 -5.67 8.37
CA HIS A 266 -1.84 -6.64 7.30
C HIS A 266 -3.12 -7.48 7.44
N VAL A 267 -3.56 -7.78 8.65
CA VAL A 267 -4.89 -8.37 8.88
C VAL A 267 -5.99 -7.44 8.38
N ARG A 268 -5.92 -6.13 8.68
CA ARG A 268 -6.87 -5.14 8.16
C ARG A 268 -6.87 -5.07 6.64
N TRP A 269 -5.68 -5.03 6.01
CA TRP A 269 -5.55 -5.03 4.56
C TRP A 269 -6.09 -6.31 3.91
N ALA A 270 -5.84 -7.47 4.52
CA ALA A 270 -6.36 -8.75 4.06
C ALA A 270 -7.89 -8.82 4.18
N GLN A 271 -8.46 -8.35 5.30
CA GLN A 271 -9.92 -8.23 5.47
C GLN A 271 -10.55 -7.34 4.39
N MET A 272 -9.91 -6.19 4.11
CA MET A 272 -10.33 -5.26 3.07
C MET A 272 -10.32 -5.92 1.69
N ARG A 273 -9.18 -6.51 1.27
CA ARG A 273 -9.05 -7.18 -0.04
C ARG A 273 -10.04 -8.33 -0.22
N ARG A 274 -10.28 -9.12 0.84
CA ARG A 274 -11.29 -10.17 0.83
C ARG A 274 -12.69 -9.65 0.50
N ARG A 275 -13.04 -8.43 0.92
CA ARG A 275 -14.36 -7.82 0.69
C ARG A 275 -14.47 -7.10 -0.65
N ILE A 276 -13.38 -6.53 -1.13
CA ILE A 276 -13.36 -5.70 -2.34
C ILE A 276 -13.05 -6.54 -3.58
N ALA A 277 -12.09 -7.46 -3.47
CA ALA A 277 -11.58 -8.25 -4.59
C ALA A 277 -11.31 -9.71 -4.15
N PRO A 278 -12.35 -10.52 -3.86
CA PRO A 278 -12.19 -11.86 -3.31
C PRO A 278 -11.37 -12.79 -4.21
N GLY A 279 -11.49 -12.68 -5.54
CA GLY A 279 -10.66 -13.46 -6.48
C GLY A 279 -9.17 -13.12 -6.39
N ALA A 280 -8.82 -11.83 -6.29
CA ALA A 280 -7.45 -11.41 -6.10
C ALA A 280 -6.92 -11.87 -4.71
N TYR A 281 -7.74 -11.78 -3.67
CA TYR A 281 -7.40 -12.25 -2.34
C TYR A 281 -7.07 -13.75 -2.30
N LEU A 282 -7.84 -14.58 -3.00
CA LEU A 282 -7.53 -16.00 -3.16
C LEU A 282 -6.23 -16.21 -3.96
N GLY A 283 -6.04 -15.42 -5.02
CA GLY A 283 -4.83 -15.44 -5.84
C GLY A 283 -3.54 -15.07 -5.09
N GLU A 284 -3.63 -14.29 -4.00
CA GLU A 284 -2.48 -13.94 -3.17
C GLU A 284 -1.76 -15.18 -2.58
N LEU A 285 -2.50 -16.23 -2.25
CA LEU A 285 -1.90 -17.48 -1.78
C LEU A 285 -1.02 -18.14 -2.85
N LEU A 286 -1.35 -17.98 -4.13
CA LEU A 286 -0.54 -18.49 -5.23
C LEU A 286 0.77 -17.73 -5.40
N LEU A 287 0.92 -16.56 -4.78
CA LEU A 287 2.18 -15.80 -4.74
C LEU A 287 2.98 -16.04 -3.43
N ASN A 288 2.68 -17.12 -2.71
CA ASN A 288 3.40 -17.53 -1.50
C ASN A 288 3.97 -18.96 -1.64
N PRO A 289 5.03 -19.15 -2.43
CA PRO A 289 5.58 -20.49 -2.67
C PRO A 289 6.15 -21.15 -1.42
N VAL A 290 6.60 -20.38 -0.41
CA VAL A 290 7.11 -20.95 0.84
C VAL A 290 6.01 -21.74 1.56
N LEU A 291 4.77 -21.24 1.57
CA LEU A 291 3.62 -21.96 2.13
C LEU A 291 3.42 -23.31 1.40
N TRP A 292 3.32 -23.26 0.07
CA TRP A 292 3.01 -24.47 -0.71
C TRP A 292 4.12 -25.50 -0.68
N ILE A 293 5.40 -25.07 -0.73
CA ILE A 293 6.57 -25.94 -0.57
C ILE A 293 6.53 -26.60 0.82
N THR A 294 6.24 -25.84 1.88
CA THR A 294 6.17 -26.38 3.24
C THR A 294 5.05 -27.41 3.36
N LEU A 295 3.84 -27.11 2.87
CA LEU A 295 2.70 -28.02 2.92
C LEU A 295 2.92 -29.28 2.07
N ALA A 296 3.46 -29.14 0.86
CA ALA A 296 3.77 -30.27 -0.01
C ALA A 296 4.82 -31.20 0.64
N THR A 297 5.86 -30.63 1.22
CA THR A 297 6.92 -31.39 1.91
C THR A 297 6.36 -32.15 3.12
N ALA A 298 5.57 -31.50 3.94
CA ALA A 298 4.92 -32.11 5.10
C ALA A 298 3.97 -33.25 4.68
N ALA A 299 3.17 -33.05 3.65
CA ALA A 299 2.26 -34.05 3.12
C ALA A 299 3.00 -35.28 2.54
N LEU A 300 4.07 -35.06 1.79
CA LEU A 300 4.89 -36.15 1.27
C LEU A 300 5.59 -36.94 2.39
N TRP A 301 6.08 -36.27 3.42
CA TRP A 301 6.69 -36.96 4.58
C TRP A 301 5.67 -37.77 5.39
N SER A 302 4.42 -37.32 5.49
CA SER A 302 3.37 -38.07 6.20
C SER A 302 2.97 -39.37 5.49
N THR A 303 3.22 -39.47 4.17
CA THR A 303 2.84 -40.65 3.36
C THR A 303 4.00 -41.62 3.07
N ARG A 304 5.23 -41.28 3.51
CA ARG A 304 6.43 -42.08 3.22
C ARG A 304 7.09 -42.55 4.54
N PRO A 305 7.46 -43.83 4.67
CA PRO A 305 8.26 -44.27 5.81
C PRO A 305 9.70 -43.74 5.67
N GLY A 306 10.18 -43.00 6.65
CA GLY A 306 11.53 -42.48 6.74
C GLY A 306 11.69 -41.02 6.21
N ARG A 307 12.78 -40.38 6.65
CA ARG A 307 13.11 -39.00 6.22
C ARG A 307 13.83 -39.06 4.86
N ASP A 308 13.18 -38.54 3.85
CA ASP A 308 13.80 -38.44 2.50
C ASP A 308 14.60 -37.11 2.42
N LEU A 309 15.93 -37.21 2.54
CA LEU A 309 16.85 -36.08 2.42
C LEU A 309 16.79 -35.40 1.04
N ARG A 310 16.44 -36.14 -0.01
CA ARG A 310 16.29 -35.57 -1.36
C ARG A 310 15.10 -34.64 -1.41
N LEU A 311 13.99 -35.04 -0.78
CA LEU A 311 12.80 -34.16 -0.67
C LEU A 311 13.11 -32.88 0.11
N ALA A 312 13.85 -33.01 1.22
CA ALA A 312 14.30 -31.85 1.98
C ALA A 312 15.21 -30.93 1.15
N ALA A 313 16.13 -31.49 0.39
CA ALA A 313 17.02 -30.73 -0.50
C ALA A 313 16.25 -29.99 -1.60
N VAL A 314 15.26 -30.65 -2.25
CA VAL A 314 14.41 -30.01 -3.27
C VAL A 314 13.58 -28.88 -2.66
N ALA A 315 12.99 -29.09 -1.49
CA ALA A 315 12.24 -28.05 -0.79
C ALA A 315 13.13 -26.86 -0.41
N ALA A 316 14.31 -27.11 0.14
CA ALA A 316 15.29 -26.07 0.47
C ALA A 316 15.74 -25.29 -0.78
N ALA A 317 15.98 -25.98 -1.90
CA ALA A 317 16.32 -25.33 -3.16
C ALA A 317 15.19 -24.43 -3.67
N GLY A 318 13.94 -24.88 -3.61
CA GLY A 318 12.77 -24.06 -3.98
C GLY A 318 12.65 -22.79 -3.13
N VAL A 319 12.80 -22.91 -1.81
CA VAL A 319 12.82 -21.75 -0.89
C VAL A 319 14.01 -20.84 -1.18
N ALA A 320 15.21 -21.40 -1.45
CA ALA A 320 16.39 -20.60 -1.78
C ALA A 320 16.20 -19.79 -3.07
N VAL A 321 15.61 -20.38 -4.12
CA VAL A 321 15.28 -19.68 -5.37
C VAL A 321 14.32 -18.52 -5.11
N LYS A 322 13.27 -18.74 -4.30
CA LYS A 322 12.32 -17.68 -3.92
C LYS A 322 13.01 -16.55 -3.16
N VAL A 323 13.81 -16.89 -2.15
CA VAL A 323 14.53 -15.91 -1.32
C VAL A 323 15.55 -15.11 -2.15
N ALA A 324 16.27 -15.78 -3.06
CA ALA A 324 17.17 -15.10 -3.98
C ALA A 324 16.44 -14.13 -4.90
N SER A 325 15.26 -14.50 -5.41
CA SER A 325 14.46 -13.61 -6.25
C SER A 325 13.89 -12.42 -5.46
N ASP A 326 13.46 -12.60 -4.19
CA ASP A 326 13.09 -11.50 -3.28
C ASP A 326 14.26 -10.53 -3.06
N ALA A 327 15.45 -11.08 -2.83
CA ALA A 327 16.65 -10.27 -2.61
C ALA A 327 17.01 -9.43 -3.85
N LEU A 328 16.84 -9.99 -5.05
CA LEU A 328 17.05 -9.27 -6.32
C LEU A 328 16.02 -8.13 -6.50
N VAL A 329 14.74 -8.39 -6.25
CA VAL A 329 13.70 -7.36 -6.28
C VAL A 329 13.99 -6.28 -5.25
N SER A 330 14.29 -6.66 -3.99
CA SER A 330 14.66 -5.71 -2.94
C SER A 330 15.88 -4.86 -3.33
N ARG A 331 16.91 -5.46 -3.94
CA ARG A 331 18.06 -4.73 -4.49
C ARG A 331 17.65 -3.73 -5.57
N ARG A 332 16.76 -4.12 -6.49
CA ARG A 332 16.27 -3.23 -7.57
C ARG A 332 15.52 -2.02 -7.00
N LEU A 333 14.73 -2.23 -5.93
CA LEU A 333 13.94 -1.18 -5.28
C LEU A 333 14.77 -0.28 -4.36
N ARG A 334 15.73 -0.82 -3.63
CA ARG A 334 16.49 -0.11 -2.57
C ARG A 334 17.89 0.34 -3.01
N GLY A 335 18.39 -0.16 -4.13
CA GLY A 335 19.77 0.04 -4.57
C GLY A 335 20.82 -0.83 -3.84
N SER A 336 20.41 -1.62 -2.83
CA SER A 336 21.31 -2.48 -2.06
C SER A 336 20.70 -3.83 -1.76
N LEU A 337 21.52 -4.88 -1.66
CA LEU A 337 21.07 -6.21 -1.22
C LEU A 337 20.60 -6.17 0.24
N PRO A 338 19.60 -7.00 0.59
CA PRO A 338 19.24 -7.24 1.99
C PRO A 338 20.43 -7.79 2.79
N ARG A 339 20.51 -7.46 4.07
CA ARG A 339 21.53 -8.01 4.98
C ARG A 339 21.32 -9.52 5.16
N PRO A 340 22.35 -10.32 5.47
CA PRO A 340 22.23 -11.77 5.65
C PRO A 340 21.12 -12.18 6.64
N PHE A 341 20.99 -11.45 7.74
CA PHE A 341 19.91 -11.65 8.71
C PHE A 341 18.52 -11.41 8.09
N GLU A 342 18.35 -10.39 7.26
CA GLU A 342 17.08 -10.08 6.57
C GLU A 342 16.69 -11.21 5.62
N ILE A 343 17.68 -11.82 4.93
CA ILE A 343 17.49 -12.96 4.05
C ILE A 343 16.94 -14.17 4.82
N LEU A 344 17.48 -14.43 6.01
CA LEU A 344 17.00 -15.51 6.88
C LEU A 344 15.56 -15.29 7.38
N VAL A 345 15.13 -14.04 7.54
CA VAL A 345 13.76 -13.70 8.00
C VAL A 345 12.71 -13.84 6.89
N MET A 346 13.09 -13.76 5.60
CA MET A 346 12.15 -13.78 4.48
C MET A 346 11.16 -14.96 4.49
N PRO A 347 11.59 -16.24 4.63
CA PRO A 347 10.65 -17.36 4.64
C PRO A 347 9.68 -17.31 5.82
N PHE A 348 10.12 -16.86 6.98
CA PHE A 348 9.26 -16.73 8.17
C PHE A 348 8.22 -15.60 7.98
N LYS A 349 8.60 -14.48 7.34
CA LYS A 349 7.66 -13.44 6.95
C LYS A 349 6.58 -14.00 6.01
N ASP A 350 6.92 -14.86 5.05
CA ASP A 350 5.94 -15.44 4.13
C ASP A 350 4.96 -16.39 4.83
N LEU A 351 5.42 -17.19 5.79
CA LEU A 351 4.56 -18.02 6.62
C LEU A 351 3.67 -17.18 7.55
N ALA A 352 4.22 -16.08 8.13
CA ALA A 352 3.43 -15.14 8.91
C ALA A 352 2.32 -14.48 8.08
N MET A 353 2.61 -14.14 6.82
CA MET A 353 1.60 -13.57 5.90
C MET A 353 0.53 -14.60 5.51
N ALA A 354 0.86 -15.88 5.38
CA ALA A 354 -0.14 -16.94 5.21
C ALA A 354 -1.06 -17.06 6.44
N ALA A 355 -0.50 -16.95 7.65
CA ALA A 355 -1.29 -16.91 8.89
C ALA A 355 -2.19 -15.66 8.96
N VAL A 356 -1.68 -14.48 8.58
CA VAL A 356 -2.47 -13.24 8.46
C VAL A 356 -3.63 -13.43 7.49
N TRP A 357 -3.38 -14.04 6.33
CA TRP A 357 -4.41 -14.36 5.35
C TRP A 357 -5.52 -15.23 5.97
N LEU A 358 -5.15 -16.29 6.68
CA LEU A 358 -6.10 -17.18 7.34
C LEU A 358 -6.91 -16.46 8.43
N VAL A 359 -6.24 -15.69 9.30
CA VAL A 359 -6.89 -14.92 10.38
C VAL A 359 -7.91 -13.93 9.81
N ALA A 360 -7.60 -13.28 8.69
CA ALA A 360 -8.51 -12.33 8.05
C ALA A 360 -9.80 -12.98 7.51
N CYS A 361 -9.80 -14.30 7.26
CA CYS A 361 -11.02 -15.02 6.86
C CYS A 361 -12.07 -15.03 7.97
N PHE A 362 -11.65 -15.05 9.24
CA PHE A 362 -12.53 -15.20 10.39
C PHE A 362 -12.80 -13.88 11.11
N ARG A 363 -11.89 -12.91 11.07
CA ARG A 363 -12.09 -11.60 11.69
C ARG A 363 -13.08 -10.74 10.90
N ARG A 364 -14.02 -10.08 11.63
CA ARG A 364 -15.04 -9.20 11.07
C ARG A 364 -14.89 -7.74 11.54
N ARG A 365 -14.25 -7.52 12.70
CA ARG A 365 -14.00 -6.19 13.26
C ARG A 365 -12.62 -5.69 12.86
N VAL A 366 -12.52 -4.39 12.68
CA VAL A 366 -11.27 -3.70 12.37
C VAL A 366 -11.12 -2.50 13.31
N SER A 367 -9.95 -2.41 13.95
CA SER A 367 -9.57 -1.21 14.69
C SER A 367 -8.72 -0.31 13.78
N TRP A 368 -9.17 0.93 13.58
CA TRP A 368 -8.48 1.87 12.73
C TRP A 368 -8.50 3.28 13.30
N ARG A 369 -7.30 3.82 13.57
CA ARG A 369 -7.09 5.16 14.16
C ARG A 369 -7.89 5.39 15.45
N GLY A 370 -8.10 4.35 16.27
CA GLY A 370 -8.84 4.40 17.52
C GLY A 370 -10.35 4.16 17.39
N ASN A 371 -10.86 3.92 16.17
CA ASN A 371 -12.26 3.58 15.94
C ASN A 371 -12.42 2.06 15.72
N GLU A 372 -13.39 1.45 16.40
CA GLU A 372 -13.82 0.07 16.15
C GLU A 372 -14.92 0.06 15.08
N LEU A 373 -14.61 -0.54 13.93
CA LEU A 373 -15.48 -0.54 12.76
C LEU A 373 -15.64 -1.97 12.22
N ARG A 374 -16.67 -2.20 11.42
CA ARG A 374 -16.83 -3.40 10.59
C ARG A 374 -16.63 -3.03 9.12
N ILE A 375 -16.08 -3.98 8.37
CA ILE A 375 -15.98 -3.87 6.91
C ILE A 375 -17.12 -4.71 6.33
N GLU A 376 -18.04 -4.04 5.68
CA GLU A 376 -19.14 -4.64 4.95
C GLU A 376 -18.76 -4.97 3.51
N GLU A 377 -19.71 -5.50 2.74
CA GLU A 377 -19.53 -5.81 1.33
C GLU A 377 -19.12 -4.56 0.54
N GLY A 378 -18.24 -4.73 -0.45
CA GLY A 378 -17.68 -3.61 -1.19
C GLY A 378 -16.70 -2.71 -0.42
N GLY A 379 -16.28 -3.10 0.80
CA GLY A 379 -15.30 -2.33 1.60
C GLY A 379 -15.91 -1.16 2.38
N ARG A 380 -17.24 -1.10 2.51
CA ARG A 380 -17.93 -0.05 3.29
C ARG A 380 -17.64 -0.20 4.77
N LEU A 381 -17.42 0.93 5.43
CA LEU A 381 -17.28 1.01 6.88
C LEU A 381 -18.67 1.13 7.54
N ALA A 382 -18.86 0.39 8.61
CA ALA A 382 -20.01 0.52 9.50
C ALA A 382 -19.52 0.55 10.96
N PRO A 383 -20.24 1.19 11.89
CA PRO A 383 -19.94 1.11 13.32
C PRO A 383 -19.88 -0.35 13.78
N ALA A 384 -18.98 -0.69 14.71
CA ALA A 384 -18.81 -2.06 15.21
C ALA A 384 -20.03 -2.54 16.00
N GLU A 385 -20.69 -1.62 16.72
CA GLU A 385 -21.98 -1.82 17.37
C GLU A 385 -23.05 -1.08 16.59
N ALA A 386 -24.11 -1.76 16.16
CA ALA A 386 -25.34 -1.10 15.84
C ALA A 386 -25.84 -0.48 17.16
N ARG A 387 -25.76 0.85 17.31
CA ARG A 387 -26.61 1.51 18.31
C ARG A 387 -28.03 1.13 17.94
N SER A 388 -28.63 0.25 18.75
CA SER A 388 -30.08 0.15 18.82
C SER A 388 -30.55 1.54 19.27
N VAL A 389 -30.92 2.36 18.30
CA VAL A 389 -31.76 3.50 18.56
C VAL A 389 -33.11 2.87 18.86
N GLU A 390 -33.38 2.56 20.14
CA GLU A 390 -34.73 2.47 20.63
C GLU A 390 -35.37 3.82 20.30
N ILE A 391 -36.15 3.84 19.25
CA ILE A 391 -37.20 4.85 19.06
C ILE A 391 -38.15 4.57 20.21
N ALA A 392 -37.98 5.33 21.32
CA ALA A 392 -39.01 5.47 22.30
C ALA A 392 -40.18 6.14 21.56
N GLU A 393 -41.11 5.34 21.10
CA GLU A 393 -42.44 5.81 20.75
C GLU A 393 -43.01 6.37 22.03
N ALA A 394 -43.03 7.68 22.12
CA ALA A 394 -43.79 8.43 23.12
C ALA A 394 -45.28 8.24 22.77
N THR A 395 -45.94 7.41 23.53
CA THR A 395 -47.40 7.42 23.75
C THR A 395 -47.80 8.68 24.44
#